data_a530a76152033bc01f02520346322265
#
_entry.id   a530a76152033bc01f02520346322265
#
_cell.length_a   1.000
_cell.length_b   1.000
_cell.length_c   1.000
_cell.angle_alpha   90.00
_cell.angle_beta   90.00
_cell.angle_gamma   90.00
#
_symmetry.space_group_name_H-M   'P 1'
#
loop_
_entity.id
_entity.type
_entity.pdbx_description
1 polymer ?
#
loop_
_entity_poly.entity_id
_entity_poly.type
_entity_poly.pdbx_seq_one_letter_code
_entity_poly.pdbx_strand_id
1 'polypeptide(L)'
;MNPVLYTPSDVERFYTPRSQFISDGMKNRTKLTAHEDKRKIALLNVDAQWDFVSPLGGLPVPGAVADMQRLIDFIYRNVNDITSIFNSMDNHPVFAIFFSTWWRDRNGNPPDPFTAITYADIKGGVWKPIVDPLWSTEYVKKLGTIIIWPVHCLNGTPGQSLVPALSEALMFHSAARGSQTTYITKGTNPRTEHYGIFAAEVPDPKDISTQLNTTILDIIAQYDLIYVAGEAKSHCVLQTMLQILGYFGKTQPEAIKKIRFLIDCTSSVKHPDIDFEAIANAEIDKMVQKGVVLVNSTDPIR
;
A
#
# COMPACT_ATOMS: atom_id res chain seq x y z
N MET A 1 -5.51 20.88 13.01
CA MET A 1 -5.12 22.23 12.51
C MET A 1 -4.01 21.99 11.50
N ASN A 2 -4.23 22.33 10.24
CA ASN A 2 -3.20 22.11 9.21
C ASN A 2 -2.04 23.08 9.40
N PRO A 3 -0.79 22.65 9.22
CA PRO A 3 0.36 23.56 9.20
C PRO A 3 0.20 24.66 8.16
N VAL A 4 0.67 25.86 8.45
CA VAL A 4 0.54 27.02 7.57
C VAL A 4 1.15 26.79 6.18
N LEU A 5 2.17 25.95 6.09
CA LEU A 5 2.90 25.67 4.83
C LEU A 5 2.25 24.59 3.96
N TYR A 6 1.31 23.80 4.49
CA TYR A 6 0.65 22.75 3.71
C TYR A 6 -0.46 23.34 2.86
N THR A 7 -0.47 23.00 1.59
CA THR A 7 -1.57 23.25 0.65
C THR A 7 -1.92 21.95 -0.07
N PRO A 8 -3.22 21.66 -0.33
CA PRO A 8 -3.62 20.43 -1.01
C PRO A 8 -2.96 20.23 -2.39
N SER A 9 -2.66 21.31 -3.12
CA SER A 9 -1.96 21.24 -4.42
C SER A 9 -0.51 20.77 -4.32
N ASP A 10 0.10 20.72 -3.13
CA ASP A 10 1.45 20.17 -2.95
C ASP A 10 1.49 18.65 -3.24
N VAL A 11 0.35 17.95 -3.19
CA VAL A 11 0.25 16.51 -3.51
C VAL A 11 0.60 16.24 -4.98
N GLU A 12 0.32 17.18 -5.88
CA GLU A 12 0.60 17.04 -7.32
C GLU A 12 2.03 17.42 -7.72
N ARG A 13 2.87 17.79 -6.76
CA ARG A 13 4.22 18.30 -7.02
C ARG A 13 5.27 17.38 -6.45
N PHE A 14 6.32 17.10 -7.24
CA PHE A 14 7.52 16.43 -6.74
C PHE A 14 8.53 17.48 -6.26
N TYR A 15 8.95 17.41 -5.01
CA TYR A 15 9.93 18.29 -4.40
C TYR A 15 10.61 17.60 -3.20
N THR A 16 11.71 18.17 -2.71
CA THR A 16 12.31 17.70 -1.48
C THR A 16 11.44 18.11 -0.28
N PRO A 17 11.00 17.17 0.57
CA PRO A 17 10.19 17.49 1.74
C PRO A 17 10.84 18.55 2.64
N ARG A 18 10.06 19.52 3.07
CA ARG A 18 10.52 20.69 3.84
C ARG A 18 10.70 20.31 5.32
N SER A 19 11.92 20.43 5.85
CA SER A 19 12.22 20.15 7.26
C SER A 19 11.49 21.08 8.25
N GLN A 20 10.93 22.20 7.78
CA GLN A 20 10.13 23.10 8.59
C GLN A 20 8.96 22.40 9.28
N PHE A 21 8.37 21.36 8.65
CA PHE A 21 7.29 20.57 9.25
C PHE A 21 7.70 19.86 10.55
N ILE A 22 8.98 19.49 10.69
CA ILE A 22 9.52 18.97 11.95
C ILE A 22 9.45 20.05 13.05
N SER A 23 9.92 21.26 12.74
CA SER A 23 9.89 22.39 13.69
C SER A 23 8.45 22.76 14.09
N ASP A 24 7.54 22.73 13.11
CA ASP A 24 6.12 23.04 13.37
C ASP A 24 5.45 21.92 14.18
N GLY A 25 5.80 20.66 13.93
CA GLY A 25 5.39 19.53 14.75
C GLY A 25 5.85 19.70 16.20
N MET A 26 7.10 20.04 16.43
CA MET A 26 7.63 20.29 17.78
C MET A 26 6.89 21.43 18.50
N LYS A 27 6.54 22.53 17.81
CA LYS A 27 5.76 23.64 18.37
C LYS A 27 4.33 23.21 18.74
N ASN A 28 3.77 22.27 18.01
CA ASN A 28 2.43 21.73 18.24
C ASN A 28 2.44 20.51 19.16
N ARG A 29 3.56 20.20 19.78
CA ARG A 29 3.70 19.04 20.67
C ARG A 29 2.71 19.15 21.83
N THR A 30 1.93 18.08 22.01
CA THR A 30 1.06 17.92 23.16
C THR A 30 1.89 17.63 24.42
N LYS A 31 1.29 17.82 25.61
CA LYS A 31 1.97 17.46 26.87
C LYS A 31 2.24 15.97 26.98
N LEU A 32 1.37 15.14 26.38
CA LEU A 32 1.50 13.68 26.34
C LEU A 32 2.15 13.25 25.02
N THR A 33 3.12 12.37 25.10
CA THR A 33 3.66 11.68 23.93
C THR A 33 2.73 10.53 23.53
N ALA A 34 2.85 10.03 22.29
CA ALA A 34 2.07 8.90 21.81
C ALA A 34 2.22 7.65 22.70
N HIS A 35 3.37 7.52 23.38
CA HIS A 35 3.65 6.41 24.31
C HIS A 35 2.67 6.40 25.51
N GLU A 36 2.17 7.56 25.91
CA GLU A 36 1.30 7.76 27.06
C GLU A 36 -0.21 7.67 26.71
N ASP A 37 -0.54 7.41 25.43
CA ASP A 37 -1.93 7.31 24.99
C ASP A 37 -2.65 6.17 25.70
N LYS A 38 -3.78 6.49 26.32
CA LYS A 38 -4.66 5.48 26.94
C LYS A 38 -5.44 4.68 25.91
N ARG A 39 -5.83 5.32 24.82
CA ARG A 39 -6.46 4.71 23.63
C ARG A 39 -5.47 4.78 22.50
N LYS A 40 -5.03 3.63 22.02
CA LYS A 40 -4.00 3.54 20.98
C LYS A 40 -4.62 3.40 19.59
N ILE A 41 -4.27 4.28 18.68
CA ILE A 41 -4.80 4.33 17.33
C ILE A 41 -3.67 4.19 16.33
N ALA A 42 -3.75 3.17 15.47
CA ALA A 42 -2.84 2.99 14.35
C ALA A 42 -3.46 3.54 13.06
N LEU A 43 -2.64 4.19 12.25
CA LEU A 43 -2.92 4.46 10.84
C LEU A 43 -1.99 3.59 9.99
N LEU A 44 -2.55 2.69 9.21
CA LEU A 44 -1.86 1.89 8.22
C LEU A 44 -2.06 2.53 6.85
N ASN A 45 -1.03 3.19 6.34
CA ASN A 45 -1.01 3.81 5.04
C ASN A 45 -0.28 2.90 4.04
N VAL A 46 -0.99 2.49 3.00
CA VAL A 46 -0.50 1.54 2.00
C VAL A 46 0.01 2.29 0.78
N ASP A 47 1.28 2.13 0.45
CA ASP A 47 1.92 2.47 -0.83
C ASP A 47 1.55 3.86 -1.41
N ALA A 48 1.49 4.90 -0.58
CA ALA A 48 1.21 6.27 -1.02
C ALA A 48 2.43 6.91 -1.71
N GLN A 49 2.93 6.22 -2.74
CA GLN A 49 4.15 6.56 -3.47
C GLN A 49 3.84 7.38 -4.71
N TRP A 50 4.84 8.13 -5.19
CA TRP A 50 4.71 9.03 -6.33
C TRP A 50 4.19 8.33 -7.58
N ASP A 51 4.67 7.12 -7.88
CA ASP A 51 4.26 6.39 -9.08
C ASP A 51 2.79 5.97 -9.10
N PHE A 52 2.15 5.84 -7.93
CA PHE A 52 0.73 5.54 -7.83
C PHE A 52 -0.13 6.80 -7.74
N VAL A 53 0.36 7.84 -7.06
CA VAL A 53 -0.44 9.03 -6.75
C VAL A 53 -0.38 10.08 -7.87
N SER A 54 0.81 10.31 -8.42
CA SER A 54 0.99 11.34 -9.45
C SER A 54 0.43 10.89 -10.80
N PRO A 55 -0.31 11.75 -11.53
CA PRO A 55 -0.68 11.48 -12.92
C PRO A 55 0.52 11.27 -13.86
N LEU A 56 1.73 11.68 -13.43
CA LEU A 56 3.00 11.48 -14.15
C LEU A 56 3.78 10.26 -13.65
N GLY A 57 3.21 9.49 -12.73
CA GLY A 57 3.82 8.28 -12.16
C GLY A 57 3.84 7.10 -13.14
N GLY A 58 4.59 6.05 -12.77
CA GLY A 58 4.73 4.85 -13.59
C GLY A 58 3.45 4.01 -13.69
N LEU A 59 2.61 4.05 -12.66
CA LEU A 59 1.31 3.34 -12.61
C LEU A 59 0.27 4.20 -11.89
N PRO A 60 -0.17 5.33 -12.50
CA PRO A 60 -1.05 6.27 -11.85
C PRO A 60 -2.44 5.68 -11.56
N VAL A 61 -2.90 5.86 -10.34
CA VAL A 61 -4.24 5.47 -9.89
C VAL A 61 -5.18 6.67 -10.00
N PRO A 62 -6.20 6.62 -10.87
CA PRO A 62 -7.13 7.73 -11.02
C PRO A 62 -7.91 7.99 -9.72
N GLY A 63 -7.81 9.20 -9.18
CA GLY A 63 -8.41 9.57 -7.88
C GLY A 63 -7.38 9.72 -6.76
N ALA A 64 -6.21 9.09 -6.87
CA ALA A 64 -5.21 9.02 -5.81
C ALA A 64 -4.72 10.38 -5.30
N VAL A 65 -4.66 11.41 -6.14
CA VAL A 65 -4.34 12.79 -5.70
C VAL A 65 -5.34 13.27 -4.64
N ALA A 66 -6.63 13.11 -4.92
CA ALA A 66 -7.68 13.53 -3.99
C ALA A 66 -7.72 12.65 -2.73
N ASP A 67 -7.41 11.36 -2.89
CA ASP A 67 -7.30 10.41 -1.76
C ASP A 67 -6.17 10.84 -0.83
N MET A 68 -5.01 11.17 -1.36
CA MET A 68 -3.87 11.64 -0.57
C MET A 68 -4.12 13.01 0.07
N GLN A 69 -4.81 13.93 -0.60
CA GLN A 69 -5.23 15.20 0.02
C GLN A 69 -6.08 14.95 1.26
N ARG A 70 -7.08 14.07 1.15
CA ARG A 70 -7.96 13.70 2.28
C ARG A 70 -7.20 12.98 3.40
N LEU A 71 -6.29 12.07 3.04
CA LEU A 71 -5.47 11.36 4.02
C LEU A 71 -4.53 12.30 4.79
N ILE A 72 -3.86 13.23 4.10
CA ILE A 72 -2.99 14.23 4.73
C ILE A 72 -3.81 15.14 5.67
N ASP A 73 -4.97 15.59 5.22
CA ASP A 73 -5.89 16.37 6.06
C ASP A 73 -6.37 15.57 7.28
N PHE A 74 -6.63 14.27 7.11
CA PHE A 74 -6.97 13.37 8.22
C PHE A 74 -5.82 13.28 9.24
N ILE A 75 -4.57 13.12 8.79
CA ILE A 75 -3.40 13.06 9.67
C ILE A 75 -3.25 14.34 10.47
N TYR A 76 -3.29 15.51 9.83
CA TYR A 76 -3.14 16.80 10.52
C TYR A 76 -4.27 17.08 11.50
N ARG A 77 -5.51 16.77 11.10
CA ARG A 77 -6.68 17.01 11.96
C ARG A 77 -6.66 16.12 13.20
N ASN A 78 -6.20 14.90 13.07
CA ASN A 78 -6.21 13.89 14.13
C ASN A 78 -4.81 13.61 14.70
N VAL A 79 -3.88 14.56 14.56
CA VAL A 79 -2.50 14.39 15.04
C VAL A 79 -2.43 14.02 16.53
N ASN A 80 -3.35 14.51 17.33
CA ASN A 80 -3.39 14.26 18.78
C ASN A 80 -3.98 12.89 19.15
N ASP A 81 -4.67 12.24 18.22
CA ASP A 81 -5.35 10.98 18.46
C ASP A 81 -4.57 9.79 17.86
N ILE A 82 -3.90 10.00 16.70
CA ILE A 82 -3.11 8.95 16.05
C ILE A 82 -1.86 8.68 16.89
N THR A 83 -1.76 7.45 17.42
CA THR A 83 -0.62 7.00 18.22
C THR A 83 0.56 6.64 17.35
N SER A 84 0.35 5.86 16.30
CA SER A 84 1.40 5.38 15.41
C SER A 84 0.95 5.33 13.96
N ILE A 85 1.89 5.59 13.05
CA ILE A 85 1.67 5.46 11.62
C ILE A 85 2.60 4.36 11.08
N PHE A 86 2.00 3.39 10.39
CA PHE A 86 2.68 2.36 9.61
C PHE A 86 2.52 2.73 8.15
N ASN A 87 3.62 2.80 7.42
CA ASN A 87 3.61 3.22 6.03
C ASN A 87 4.32 2.18 5.18
N SER A 88 3.61 1.54 4.25
CA SER A 88 4.25 0.61 3.33
C SER A 88 4.78 1.30 2.09
N MET A 89 5.76 0.67 1.46
CA MET A 89 6.39 1.14 0.23
C MET A 89 6.75 -0.05 -0.65
N ASP A 90 6.26 -0.05 -1.88
CA ASP A 90 6.79 -0.91 -2.92
C ASP A 90 8.21 -0.51 -3.28
N ASN A 91 9.03 -1.51 -3.58
CA ASN A 91 10.44 -1.32 -3.93
C ASN A 91 10.87 -2.39 -4.93
N HIS A 92 10.68 -2.13 -6.21
CA HIS A 92 10.85 -3.13 -7.23
C HIS A 92 12.23 -3.07 -7.90
N PRO A 93 12.86 -4.23 -8.15
CA PRO A 93 13.97 -4.33 -9.09
C PRO A 93 13.45 -4.17 -10.52
N VAL A 94 14.29 -3.66 -11.42
CA VAL A 94 13.95 -3.50 -12.85
C VAL A 94 13.57 -4.84 -13.51
N PHE A 95 14.15 -5.92 -13.03
CA PHE A 95 13.94 -7.27 -13.55
C PHE A 95 13.08 -8.06 -12.55
N ALA A 96 11.77 -8.17 -12.84
CA ALA A 96 10.81 -8.84 -11.98
C ALA A 96 9.76 -9.61 -12.77
N ILE A 97 9.20 -10.68 -12.18
CA ILE A 97 8.27 -11.61 -12.82
C ILE A 97 6.98 -10.94 -13.30
N PHE A 98 6.60 -9.83 -12.71
CA PHE A 98 5.42 -9.02 -13.05
C PHE A 98 5.74 -7.86 -14.01
N PHE A 99 6.98 -7.76 -14.53
CA PHE A 99 7.39 -6.78 -15.54
C PHE A 99 7.69 -7.42 -16.89
N SER A 100 7.56 -6.64 -17.96
CA SER A 100 7.89 -7.01 -19.34
C SER A 100 9.32 -7.55 -19.50
N THR A 101 10.22 -7.13 -18.62
CA THR A 101 11.64 -7.55 -18.62
C THR A 101 11.82 -9.06 -18.44
N TRP A 102 10.90 -9.73 -17.76
CA TRP A 102 10.99 -11.15 -17.41
C TRP A 102 10.57 -12.12 -18.54
N TRP A 103 9.77 -11.66 -19.51
CA TRP A 103 9.06 -12.50 -20.45
C TRP A 103 9.42 -12.20 -21.91
N ARG A 104 9.30 -13.21 -22.78
CA ARG A 104 9.42 -13.07 -24.25
C ARG A 104 8.36 -13.91 -24.95
N ASP A 105 7.87 -13.41 -26.09
CA ASP A 105 7.05 -14.17 -27.03
C ASP A 105 7.92 -15.10 -27.91
N ARG A 106 7.30 -15.76 -28.90
CA ARG A 106 7.98 -16.65 -29.85
C ARG A 106 8.98 -15.92 -30.75
N ASN A 107 8.81 -14.60 -30.93
CA ASN A 107 9.67 -13.77 -31.77
C ASN A 107 10.78 -13.07 -30.97
N GLY A 108 10.79 -13.25 -29.65
CA GLY A 108 11.74 -12.62 -28.75
C GLY A 108 11.30 -11.24 -28.23
N ASN A 109 10.06 -10.79 -28.49
CA ASN A 109 9.53 -9.53 -28.02
C ASN A 109 9.03 -9.63 -26.57
N PRO A 110 9.17 -8.58 -25.75
CA PRO A 110 8.55 -8.52 -24.43
C PRO A 110 7.03 -8.31 -24.56
N PRO A 111 6.23 -8.70 -23.54
CA PRO A 111 4.83 -8.34 -23.47
C PRO A 111 4.65 -6.84 -23.21
N ASP A 112 3.58 -6.28 -23.75
CA ASP A 112 3.16 -4.93 -23.40
C ASP A 112 2.62 -4.86 -21.95
N PRO A 113 2.68 -3.70 -21.31
CA PRO A 113 1.98 -3.47 -20.04
C PRO A 113 0.49 -3.86 -20.13
N PHE A 114 -0.05 -4.37 -19.03
CA PHE A 114 -1.40 -4.91 -18.88
C PHE A 114 -1.67 -6.23 -19.64
N THR A 115 -0.66 -6.83 -20.29
CA THR A 115 -0.79 -8.17 -20.85
C THR A 115 -1.09 -9.18 -19.74
N ALA A 116 -2.17 -9.94 -19.91
CA ALA A 116 -2.45 -11.10 -19.06
C ALA A 116 -1.64 -12.31 -19.57
N ILE A 117 -0.87 -12.94 -18.68
CA ILE A 117 -0.15 -14.19 -18.97
C ILE A 117 -0.79 -15.31 -18.17
N THR A 118 -1.35 -16.29 -18.84
CA THR A 118 -1.98 -17.47 -18.24
C THR A 118 -1.03 -18.67 -18.19
N TYR A 119 -1.35 -19.64 -17.35
CA TYR A 119 -0.64 -20.92 -17.35
C TYR A 119 -0.74 -21.63 -18.73
N ALA A 120 -1.88 -21.50 -19.43
CA ALA A 120 -2.07 -22.06 -20.75
C ALA A 120 -1.13 -21.40 -21.79
N ASP A 121 -0.92 -20.09 -21.71
CA ASP A 121 -0.01 -19.36 -22.61
C ASP A 121 1.43 -19.85 -22.45
N ILE A 122 1.87 -20.10 -21.21
CA ILE A 122 3.21 -20.65 -20.96
C ILE A 122 3.32 -22.05 -21.52
N LYS A 123 2.35 -22.93 -21.27
CA LYS A 123 2.32 -24.31 -21.79
C LYS A 123 2.26 -24.34 -23.32
N GLY A 124 1.52 -23.44 -23.94
CA GLY A 124 1.42 -23.29 -25.39
C GLY A 124 2.64 -22.58 -26.02
N GLY A 125 3.59 -22.09 -25.21
CA GLY A 125 4.79 -21.39 -25.67
C GLY A 125 4.50 -20.03 -26.30
N VAL A 126 3.36 -19.40 -25.94
CA VAL A 126 3.03 -18.01 -26.30
C VAL A 126 3.99 -17.08 -25.57
N TRP A 127 4.10 -17.26 -24.26
CA TRP A 127 5.03 -16.53 -23.41
C TRP A 127 6.04 -17.48 -22.77
N LYS A 128 7.30 -17.04 -22.68
CA LYS A 128 8.40 -17.78 -22.05
C LYS A 128 9.13 -16.85 -21.08
N PRO A 129 9.36 -17.29 -19.83
CA PRO A 129 10.25 -16.57 -18.93
C PRO A 129 11.69 -16.74 -19.42
N ILE A 130 12.48 -15.68 -19.34
CA ILE A 130 13.89 -15.72 -19.75
C ILE A 130 14.82 -16.22 -18.64
N VAL A 131 14.28 -16.32 -17.43
CA VAL A 131 14.99 -16.82 -16.25
C VAL A 131 14.05 -17.69 -15.41
N ASP A 132 14.62 -18.66 -14.70
CA ASP A 132 13.96 -19.58 -13.77
C ASP A 132 12.60 -20.15 -14.30
N PRO A 133 12.61 -20.86 -15.44
CA PRO A 133 11.37 -21.27 -16.10
C PRO A 133 10.51 -22.21 -15.25
N LEU A 134 11.14 -23.01 -14.38
CA LEU A 134 10.40 -23.91 -13.48
C LEU A 134 9.59 -23.13 -12.46
N TRP A 135 10.24 -22.21 -11.76
CA TRP A 135 9.55 -21.35 -10.79
C TRP A 135 8.49 -20.50 -11.47
N SER A 136 8.84 -19.81 -12.55
CA SER A 136 7.92 -18.92 -13.25
C SER A 136 6.65 -19.64 -13.70
N THR A 137 6.79 -20.88 -14.19
CA THR A 137 5.65 -21.71 -14.59
C THR A 137 4.78 -22.09 -13.38
N GLU A 138 5.37 -22.52 -12.28
CA GLU A 138 4.63 -22.89 -11.06
C GLU A 138 4.01 -21.66 -10.40
N TYR A 139 4.67 -20.50 -10.45
CA TYR A 139 4.13 -19.23 -9.97
C TYR A 139 2.83 -18.87 -10.69
N VAL A 140 2.86 -18.81 -12.04
CA VAL A 140 1.66 -18.48 -12.82
C VAL A 140 0.59 -19.57 -12.68
N LYS A 141 0.97 -20.84 -12.56
CA LYS A 141 0.02 -21.94 -12.31
C LYS A 141 -0.73 -21.78 -10.99
N LYS A 142 -0.07 -21.33 -9.92
CA LYS A 142 -0.69 -21.08 -8.62
C LYS A 142 -1.68 -19.92 -8.65
N LEU A 143 -1.39 -18.88 -9.40
CA LEU A 143 -2.23 -17.69 -9.52
C LEU A 143 -3.30 -17.84 -10.63
N GLY A 144 -3.10 -18.78 -11.56
CA GLY A 144 -3.91 -18.96 -12.77
C GLY A 144 -3.55 -17.97 -13.87
N THR A 145 -3.48 -16.72 -13.54
CA THR A 145 -3.12 -15.60 -14.44
C THR A 145 -2.31 -14.56 -13.67
N ILE A 146 -1.35 -13.94 -14.35
CA ILE A 146 -0.67 -12.72 -13.86
C ILE A 146 -0.90 -11.58 -14.84
N ILE A 147 -0.83 -10.36 -14.36
CA ILE A 147 -0.83 -9.15 -15.18
C ILE A 147 0.59 -8.61 -15.24
N ILE A 148 1.01 -8.23 -16.43
CA ILE A 148 2.29 -7.51 -16.64
C ILE A 148 2.03 -6.04 -16.39
N TRP A 149 2.65 -5.51 -15.35
CA TRP A 149 2.46 -4.12 -14.95
C TRP A 149 3.35 -3.17 -15.74
N PRO A 150 2.91 -1.92 -15.94
CA PRO A 150 3.83 -0.82 -16.24
C PRO A 150 4.94 -0.75 -15.21
N VAL A 151 6.12 -0.33 -15.60
CA VAL A 151 7.24 -0.19 -14.67
C VAL A 151 6.94 0.91 -13.66
N HIS A 152 6.98 0.59 -12.37
CA HIS A 152 6.65 1.49 -11.29
C HIS A 152 7.48 1.19 -10.04
N CYS A 153 7.60 2.14 -9.15
CA CYS A 153 8.25 2.04 -7.84
C CYS A 153 9.64 1.39 -7.89
N LEU A 154 10.41 1.68 -8.94
CA LEU A 154 11.76 1.16 -9.07
C LEU A 154 12.66 1.68 -7.96
N ASN A 155 13.41 0.76 -7.38
CA ASN A 155 14.35 1.04 -6.31
C ASN A 155 15.27 2.22 -6.62
N GLY A 156 15.30 3.20 -5.70
CA GLY A 156 16.15 4.39 -5.80
C GLY A 156 15.70 5.45 -6.80
N THR A 157 14.51 5.32 -7.39
CA THR A 157 13.94 6.35 -8.27
C THR A 157 12.98 7.28 -7.53
N PRO A 158 12.70 8.49 -8.07
CA PRO A 158 11.66 9.35 -7.54
C PRO A 158 10.28 8.69 -7.44
N GLY A 159 9.95 7.80 -8.37
CA GLY A 159 8.68 7.07 -8.39
C GLY A 159 8.44 6.20 -7.16
N GLN A 160 9.51 5.63 -6.61
CA GLN A 160 9.49 4.82 -5.39
C GLN A 160 9.28 5.67 -4.13
N SER A 161 9.58 6.96 -4.16
CA SER A 161 9.43 7.84 -3.00
C SER A 161 7.97 8.07 -2.64
N LEU A 162 7.67 8.29 -1.37
CA LEU A 162 6.37 8.81 -0.97
C LEU A 162 6.08 10.16 -1.60
N VAL A 163 4.81 10.48 -1.76
CA VAL A 163 4.38 11.84 -2.09
C VAL A 163 5.02 12.82 -1.09
N PRO A 164 5.72 13.88 -1.55
CA PRO A 164 6.43 14.80 -0.67
C PRO A 164 5.56 15.42 0.43
N ALA A 165 4.33 15.83 0.10
CA ALA A 165 3.39 16.40 1.06
C ALA A 165 2.98 15.38 2.15
N LEU A 166 2.88 14.10 1.81
CA LEU A 166 2.65 13.06 2.83
C LEU A 166 3.89 12.88 3.71
N SER A 167 5.09 12.86 3.14
CA SER A 167 6.33 12.79 3.91
C SER A 167 6.41 13.92 4.95
N GLU A 168 5.97 15.13 4.58
CA GLU A 168 5.89 16.29 5.49
C GLU A 168 4.87 16.07 6.62
N ALA A 169 3.70 15.48 6.31
CA ALA A 169 2.70 15.14 7.32
C ALA A 169 3.21 14.07 8.31
N LEU A 170 3.95 13.07 7.81
CA LEU A 170 4.59 12.05 8.65
C LEU A 170 5.68 12.64 9.55
N MET A 171 6.51 13.56 9.03
CA MET A 171 7.50 14.28 9.81
C MET A 171 6.85 15.15 10.89
N PHE A 172 5.79 15.88 10.53
CA PHE A 172 5.02 16.68 11.48
C PHE A 172 4.42 15.82 12.60
N HIS A 173 3.75 14.73 12.25
CA HIS A 173 3.18 13.80 13.22
C HIS A 173 4.25 13.24 14.15
N SER A 174 5.35 12.75 13.59
CA SER A 174 6.44 12.17 14.38
C SER A 174 7.00 13.16 15.39
N ALA A 175 7.21 14.42 14.98
CA ALA A 175 7.71 15.48 15.86
C ALA A 175 6.69 15.93 16.91
N ALA A 176 5.41 16.05 16.53
CA ALA A 176 4.33 16.47 17.43
C ALA A 176 4.04 15.41 18.50
N ARG A 177 4.09 14.14 18.13
CA ARG A 177 3.68 13.02 18.99
C ARG A 177 4.87 12.31 19.68
N GLY A 178 6.10 12.58 19.26
CA GLY A 178 7.25 11.78 19.70
C GLY A 178 7.11 10.31 19.30
N SER A 179 6.54 10.05 18.12
CA SER A 179 6.25 8.71 17.59
C SER A 179 6.90 8.53 16.23
N GLN A 180 7.78 7.56 16.11
CA GLN A 180 8.44 7.26 14.85
C GLN A 180 7.47 6.56 13.89
N THR A 181 7.37 7.05 12.64
CA THR A 181 6.69 6.31 11.58
C THR A 181 7.41 5.00 11.30
N THR A 182 6.68 3.89 11.27
CA THR A 182 7.22 2.58 10.87
C THR A 182 7.08 2.41 9.36
N TYR A 183 8.23 2.28 8.67
CA TYR A 183 8.25 1.99 7.23
C TYR A 183 8.35 0.49 6.98
N ILE A 184 7.50 -0.02 6.11
CA ILE A 184 7.45 -1.43 5.73
C ILE A 184 7.73 -1.54 4.23
N THR A 185 8.93 -1.98 3.88
CA THR A 185 9.31 -2.18 2.47
C THR A 185 8.85 -3.55 2.01
N LYS A 186 8.24 -3.62 0.82
CA LYS A 186 7.80 -4.85 0.15
C LYS A 186 8.23 -4.86 -1.32
N GLY A 187 7.99 -5.96 -2.05
CA GLY A 187 8.21 -6.04 -3.50
C GLY A 187 9.67 -6.13 -3.93
N THR A 188 10.61 -6.41 -3.02
CA THR A 188 12.05 -6.48 -3.33
C THR A 188 12.47 -7.80 -3.98
N ASN A 189 11.68 -8.86 -3.85
CA ASN A 189 11.96 -10.15 -4.46
C ASN A 189 11.48 -10.17 -5.92
N PRO A 190 12.39 -10.38 -6.92
CA PRO A 190 12.01 -10.34 -8.34
C PRO A 190 11.16 -11.53 -8.79
N ARG A 191 11.04 -12.57 -7.99
CA ARG A 191 10.40 -13.84 -8.34
C ARG A 191 8.92 -13.89 -8.00
N THR A 192 8.41 -12.94 -7.24
CA THR A 192 7.03 -12.91 -6.75
C THR A 192 6.51 -11.49 -6.62
N GLU A 193 5.24 -11.29 -6.92
CA GLU A 193 4.53 -10.04 -6.65
C GLU A 193 4.15 -9.96 -5.16
N HIS A 194 4.11 -8.77 -4.64
CA HIS A 194 3.85 -8.51 -3.24
C HIS A 194 2.82 -7.39 -3.10
N TYR A 195 1.56 -7.68 -3.43
CA TYR A 195 0.48 -6.69 -3.27
C TYR A 195 0.25 -6.36 -1.80
N GLY A 196 -0.10 -7.35 -0.99
CA GLY A 196 -0.33 -7.14 0.44
C GLY A 196 0.97 -6.86 1.19
N ILE A 197 0.89 -6.09 2.28
CA ILE A 197 2.06 -5.66 3.07
C ILE A 197 2.75 -6.84 3.78
N PHE A 198 1.99 -7.88 4.13
CA PHE A 198 2.46 -8.88 5.09
C PHE A 198 2.97 -10.16 4.46
N ALA A 199 2.62 -10.44 3.21
CA ALA A 199 3.10 -11.61 2.48
C ALA A 199 3.05 -11.40 0.98
N ALA A 200 3.96 -12.03 0.24
CA ALA A 200 3.89 -12.09 -1.22
C ALA A 200 2.72 -12.98 -1.70
N GLU A 201 2.26 -12.77 -2.94
CA GLU A 201 1.16 -13.53 -3.55
C GLU A 201 1.47 -15.03 -3.63
N VAL A 202 2.71 -15.36 -3.97
CA VAL A 202 3.26 -16.72 -3.86
C VAL A 202 4.59 -16.61 -3.13
N PRO A 203 4.64 -16.93 -1.84
CA PRO A 203 5.88 -16.85 -1.07
C PRO A 203 7.01 -17.69 -1.69
N ASP A 204 8.18 -17.08 -1.90
CA ASP A 204 9.38 -17.78 -2.34
C ASP A 204 9.98 -18.58 -1.17
N PRO A 205 10.09 -19.93 -1.28
CA PRO A 205 10.65 -20.74 -0.18
C PRO A 205 12.11 -20.39 0.17
N LYS A 206 12.81 -19.69 -0.74
CA LYS A 206 14.21 -19.29 -0.55
C LYS A 206 14.36 -17.92 0.13
N ASP A 207 13.24 -17.20 0.33
CA ASP A 207 13.26 -15.84 0.87
C ASP A 207 12.18 -15.68 1.96
N ILE A 208 12.64 -15.61 3.21
CA ILE A 208 11.75 -15.46 4.37
C ILE A 208 10.97 -14.15 4.36
N SER A 209 11.48 -13.10 3.70
CA SER A 209 10.81 -11.80 3.62
C SER A 209 9.52 -11.85 2.81
N THR A 210 9.32 -12.88 1.98
CA THR A 210 8.11 -13.11 1.20
C THR A 210 7.02 -13.87 1.98
N GLN A 211 7.37 -14.43 3.12
CA GLN A 211 6.43 -15.17 3.99
C GLN A 211 5.58 -14.20 4.82
N LEU A 212 4.51 -14.72 5.42
CA LEU A 212 3.61 -13.91 6.25
C LEU A 212 4.35 -13.31 7.46
N ASN A 213 4.42 -11.99 7.51
CA ASN A 213 5.02 -11.25 8.62
C ASN A 213 4.01 -11.11 9.77
N THR A 214 3.93 -12.12 10.61
CA THR A 214 3.04 -12.15 11.77
C THR A 214 3.44 -11.15 12.85
N THR A 215 4.72 -10.78 12.94
CA THR A 215 5.21 -9.83 13.96
C THR A 215 4.53 -8.47 13.84
N ILE A 216 4.44 -7.92 12.63
CA ILE A 216 3.77 -6.63 12.43
C ILE A 216 2.26 -6.77 12.64
N LEU A 217 1.65 -7.87 12.21
CA LEU A 217 0.23 -8.15 12.44
C LEU A 217 -0.10 -8.20 13.95
N ASP A 218 0.75 -8.86 14.76
CA ASP A 218 0.59 -8.92 16.21
C ASP A 218 0.77 -7.55 16.88
N ILE A 219 1.68 -6.72 16.37
CA ILE A 219 1.84 -5.33 16.84
C ILE A 219 0.58 -4.52 16.54
N ILE A 220 0.07 -4.58 15.31
CA ILE A 220 -1.11 -3.83 14.88
C ILE A 220 -2.35 -4.28 15.67
N ALA A 221 -2.49 -5.55 15.99
CA ALA A 221 -3.62 -6.08 16.77
C ALA A 221 -3.72 -5.50 18.19
N GLN A 222 -2.63 -4.94 18.73
CA GLN A 222 -2.61 -4.33 20.08
C GLN A 222 -3.26 -2.94 20.14
N TYR A 223 -3.53 -2.31 18.98
CA TYR A 223 -4.19 -1.02 18.93
C TYR A 223 -5.69 -1.18 19.17
N ASP A 224 -6.31 -0.12 19.71
CA ASP A 224 -7.75 -0.06 19.95
C ASP A 224 -8.54 0.22 18.68
N LEU A 225 -7.95 1.00 17.76
CA LEU A 225 -8.45 1.22 16.41
C LEU A 225 -7.30 1.13 15.40
N ILE A 226 -7.64 0.64 14.21
CA ILE A 226 -6.72 0.45 13.09
C ILE A 226 -7.35 1.10 11.86
N TYR A 227 -6.90 2.31 11.52
CA TYR A 227 -7.31 2.98 10.29
C TYR A 227 -6.47 2.48 9.13
N VAL A 228 -7.09 2.21 7.98
CA VAL A 228 -6.43 1.74 6.76
C VAL A 228 -6.78 2.66 5.61
N ALA A 229 -5.77 3.11 4.87
CA ALA A 229 -5.88 3.97 3.70
C ALA A 229 -4.73 3.70 2.72
N GLY A 230 -4.70 4.38 1.58
CA GLY A 230 -3.58 4.34 0.61
C GLY A 230 -3.96 3.76 -0.74
N GLU A 231 -2.96 3.34 -1.53
CA GLU A 231 -3.13 2.92 -2.91
C GLU A 231 -2.61 1.50 -3.16
N ALA A 232 -3.21 0.75 -4.11
CA ALA A 232 -4.50 1.01 -4.71
C ALA A 232 -5.57 0.14 -4.03
N LYS A 233 -6.80 0.66 -3.91
CA LYS A 233 -7.95 -0.05 -3.32
C LYS A 233 -8.10 -1.47 -3.84
N SER A 234 -7.97 -1.66 -5.15
CA SER A 234 -8.18 -2.92 -5.83
C SER A 234 -7.05 -3.94 -5.71
N HIS A 235 -5.86 -3.53 -5.25
CA HIS A 235 -4.66 -4.37 -5.20
C HIS A 235 -3.98 -4.33 -3.82
N CYS A 236 -3.04 -3.43 -3.60
CA CYS A 236 -2.24 -3.44 -2.39
C CYS A 236 -3.08 -3.25 -1.11
N VAL A 237 -4.05 -2.33 -1.14
CA VAL A 237 -4.96 -2.11 0.00
C VAL A 237 -5.87 -3.33 0.20
N LEU A 238 -6.49 -3.85 -0.87
CA LEU A 238 -7.36 -5.02 -0.81
C LEU A 238 -6.63 -6.23 -0.22
N GLN A 239 -5.46 -6.58 -0.78
CA GLN A 239 -4.69 -7.73 -0.34
C GLN A 239 -4.17 -7.57 1.09
N THR A 240 -3.74 -6.36 1.47
CA THR A 240 -3.39 -6.04 2.85
C THR A 240 -4.54 -6.33 3.81
N MET A 241 -5.74 -5.86 3.46
CA MET A 241 -6.95 -6.11 4.26
C MET A 241 -7.29 -7.59 4.33
N LEU A 242 -7.20 -8.33 3.22
CA LEU A 242 -7.43 -9.79 3.19
C LEU A 242 -6.43 -10.54 4.07
N GLN A 243 -5.15 -10.14 4.06
CA GLN A 243 -4.11 -10.74 4.92
C GLN A 243 -4.38 -10.47 6.40
N ILE A 244 -4.76 -9.23 6.77
CA ILE A 244 -5.17 -8.89 8.15
C ILE A 244 -6.35 -9.75 8.59
N LEU A 245 -7.42 -9.77 7.79
CA LEU A 245 -8.62 -10.54 8.11
C LEU A 245 -8.36 -12.04 8.17
N GLY A 246 -7.52 -12.57 7.28
CA GLY A 246 -7.11 -13.97 7.27
C GLY A 246 -6.33 -14.37 8.52
N TYR A 247 -5.46 -13.50 9.01
CA TYR A 247 -4.68 -13.72 10.22
C TYR A 247 -5.52 -13.50 11.49
N PHE A 248 -6.18 -12.34 11.61
CA PHE A 248 -6.99 -12.02 12.80
C PHE A 248 -8.15 -13.01 12.96
N GLY A 249 -8.79 -13.40 11.86
CA GLY A 249 -9.89 -14.37 11.91
C GLY A 249 -9.50 -15.71 12.55
N LYS A 250 -8.22 -16.09 12.48
CA LYS A 250 -7.69 -17.33 13.08
C LYS A 250 -7.12 -17.13 14.48
N THR A 251 -6.58 -15.97 14.79
CA THR A 251 -5.80 -15.73 16.01
C THR A 251 -6.51 -14.82 17.00
N GLN A 252 -7.19 -13.77 16.52
CA GLN A 252 -7.79 -12.71 17.32
C GLN A 252 -9.05 -12.14 16.64
N PRO A 253 -10.15 -12.91 16.48
CA PRO A 253 -11.33 -12.51 15.68
C PRO A 253 -11.93 -11.15 16.08
N GLU A 254 -11.89 -10.81 17.37
CA GLU A 254 -12.39 -9.53 17.87
C GLU A 254 -11.57 -8.31 17.36
N ALA A 255 -10.31 -8.52 16.96
CA ALA A 255 -9.48 -7.45 16.40
C ALA A 255 -10.00 -6.95 15.04
N ILE A 256 -10.78 -7.75 14.33
CA ILE A 256 -11.41 -7.34 13.05
C ILE A 256 -12.34 -6.12 13.28
N LYS A 257 -13.06 -6.08 14.38
CA LYS A 257 -13.99 -4.98 14.73
C LYS A 257 -13.28 -3.66 15.03
N LYS A 258 -11.96 -3.67 15.23
CA LYS A 258 -11.14 -2.48 15.44
C LYS A 258 -10.77 -1.78 14.12
N ILE A 259 -10.97 -2.45 12.98
CA ILE A 259 -10.56 -1.93 11.68
C ILE A 259 -11.54 -0.86 11.20
N ARG A 260 -10.98 0.28 10.80
CA ARG A 260 -11.66 1.43 10.20
C ARG A 260 -11.07 1.65 8.80
N PHE A 261 -11.82 1.32 7.77
CA PHE A 261 -11.36 1.50 6.40
C PHE A 261 -11.78 2.87 5.89
N LEU A 262 -10.80 3.76 5.63
CA LEU A 262 -11.00 5.10 5.09
C LEU A 262 -11.32 5.00 3.60
N ILE A 263 -12.59 4.77 3.28
CA ILE A 263 -13.04 4.43 1.92
C ILE A 263 -12.88 5.59 0.93
N ASP A 264 -12.82 6.82 1.41
CA ASP A 264 -12.60 8.03 0.63
C ASP A 264 -11.10 8.40 0.49
N CYS A 265 -10.19 7.59 1.04
CA CYS A 265 -8.74 7.77 0.96
C CYS A 265 -8.06 6.63 0.19
N THR A 266 -8.75 6.09 -0.82
CA THR A 266 -8.26 4.99 -1.65
C THR A 266 -9.06 4.87 -2.95
N SER A 267 -8.40 4.60 -4.06
CA SER A 267 -9.01 4.42 -5.40
C SER A 267 -8.48 3.15 -6.08
N SER A 268 -9.23 2.64 -7.06
CA SER A 268 -8.83 1.43 -7.79
C SER A 268 -8.03 1.72 -9.04
N VAL A 269 -7.12 0.81 -9.37
CA VAL A 269 -6.42 0.83 -10.68
C VAL A 269 -7.45 0.71 -11.79
N LYS A 270 -7.27 1.45 -12.89
CA LYS A 270 -8.04 1.27 -14.12
C LYS A 270 -7.36 0.26 -15.03
N HIS A 271 -8.17 -0.63 -15.59
CA HIS A 271 -7.75 -1.59 -16.61
C HIS A 271 -8.73 -1.53 -17.78
N PRO A 272 -8.28 -1.72 -19.04
CA PRO A 272 -9.17 -1.63 -20.22
C PRO A 272 -10.32 -2.64 -20.19
N ASP A 273 -10.06 -3.87 -19.73
CA ASP A 273 -10.96 -5.01 -19.86
C ASP A 273 -11.46 -5.56 -18.52
N ILE A 274 -10.93 -5.07 -17.37
CA ILE A 274 -11.23 -5.61 -16.04
C ILE A 274 -11.77 -4.51 -15.16
N ASP A 275 -12.98 -4.70 -14.62
CA ASP A 275 -13.57 -3.80 -13.63
C ASP A 275 -13.04 -4.11 -12.23
N PHE A 276 -11.82 -3.64 -11.95
CA PHE A 276 -11.20 -3.80 -10.64
C PHE A 276 -11.96 -3.09 -9.52
N GLU A 277 -12.70 -2.03 -9.85
CA GLU A 277 -13.52 -1.33 -8.86
C GLU A 277 -14.66 -2.21 -8.36
N ALA A 278 -15.38 -2.85 -9.27
CA ALA A 278 -16.48 -3.77 -8.90
C ALA A 278 -15.96 -4.98 -8.10
N ILE A 279 -14.80 -5.53 -8.50
CA ILE A 279 -14.15 -6.64 -7.79
C ILE A 279 -13.78 -6.24 -6.37
N ALA A 280 -13.13 -5.07 -6.20
CA ALA A 280 -12.73 -4.58 -4.89
C ALA A 280 -13.94 -4.33 -3.98
N ASN A 281 -14.99 -3.68 -4.51
CA ASN A 281 -16.19 -3.39 -3.74
C ASN A 281 -16.89 -4.66 -3.26
N ALA A 282 -16.96 -5.70 -4.10
CA ALA A 282 -17.54 -6.99 -3.71
C ALA A 282 -16.75 -7.68 -2.56
N GLU A 283 -15.43 -7.53 -2.53
CA GLU A 283 -14.62 -8.04 -1.41
C GLU A 283 -14.76 -7.17 -0.16
N ILE A 284 -14.84 -5.84 -0.31
CA ILE A 284 -15.07 -4.90 0.79
C ILE A 284 -16.41 -5.20 1.48
N ASP A 285 -17.46 -5.48 0.73
CA ASP A 285 -18.76 -5.87 1.29
C ASP A 285 -18.66 -7.13 2.19
N LYS A 286 -17.84 -8.11 1.78
CA LYS A 286 -17.56 -9.30 2.62
C LYS A 286 -16.76 -8.94 3.88
N MET A 287 -15.86 -7.96 3.80
CA MET A 287 -15.10 -7.47 4.96
C MET A 287 -16.02 -6.78 5.98
N VAL A 288 -16.96 -5.97 5.50
CA VAL A 288 -17.99 -5.34 6.34
C VAL A 288 -18.82 -6.39 7.07
N GLN A 289 -19.24 -7.46 6.40
CA GLN A 289 -19.96 -8.57 7.02
C GLN A 289 -19.13 -9.27 8.13
N LYS A 290 -17.81 -9.19 8.08
CA LYS A 290 -16.90 -9.73 9.11
C LYS A 290 -16.64 -8.75 10.25
N GLY A 291 -17.12 -7.49 10.16
CA GLY A 291 -17.00 -6.50 11.22
C GLY A 291 -16.06 -5.32 10.93
N VAL A 292 -15.51 -5.22 9.73
CA VAL A 292 -14.79 -4.00 9.28
C VAL A 292 -15.80 -2.85 9.17
N VAL A 293 -15.41 -1.66 9.63
CA VAL A 293 -16.24 -0.47 9.56
C VAL A 293 -15.69 0.46 8.48
N LEU A 294 -16.54 0.81 7.50
CA LEU A 294 -16.22 1.85 6.53
C LEU A 294 -16.41 3.23 7.16
N VAL A 295 -15.45 4.11 6.98
CA VAL A 295 -15.47 5.48 7.49
C VAL A 295 -14.94 6.44 6.42
N ASN A 296 -15.37 7.70 6.51
CA ASN A 296 -14.78 8.77 5.71
C ASN A 296 -13.71 9.51 6.51
N SER A 297 -12.78 10.12 5.80
CA SER A 297 -11.72 10.92 6.41
C SER A 297 -12.25 12.09 7.27
N THR A 298 -13.47 12.57 6.99
CA THR A 298 -14.14 13.64 7.71
C THR A 298 -14.87 13.18 8.98
N ASP A 299 -15.06 11.88 9.16
CA ASP A 299 -15.72 11.34 10.35
C ASP A 299 -14.83 11.52 11.59
N PRO A 300 -15.42 11.75 12.76
CA PRO A 300 -14.65 11.80 13.99
C PRO A 300 -14.05 10.43 14.33
N ILE A 301 -12.87 10.40 14.91
CA ILE A 301 -12.25 9.16 15.41
C ILE A 301 -13.12 8.55 16.53
N ARG A 302 -13.66 7.37 16.25
CA ARG A 302 -14.54 6.64 17.19
C ARG A 302 -14.18 5.16 17.26
#